data_2830893a8de5de3f4874c4bdcc6449d0
#
_entry.id   2830893a8de5de3f4874c4bdcc6449d0
#
_cell.length_a   1.000
_cell.length_b   1.000
_cell.length_c   1.000
_cell.angle_alpha   90.00
_cell.angle_beta   90.00
_cell.angle_gamma   90.00
#
_symmetry.space_group_name_H-M   'P 1'
#
loop_
_entity.id
_entity.type
_entity.pdbx_description
1 polymer ?
#
loop_
_entity_poly.entity_id
_entity_poly.type
_entity_poly.pdbx_seq_one_letter_code
_entity_poly.pdbx_strand_id
1 'polypeptide(L)'
;MALALLLFAPTLFANTIQFSSPENSNVVVALKDLESLPQTTYITELPWLENPAEFDGVKLSTLLQHTFGNIPQHVEVRALNDYHSDLSREDILRYQPIVAYKQNHNYIKIRNKGPYWLIYSMSEHPELDNAQYHAQMVWQINRISAKEDQ
;
A
#
# COMPACT_ATOMS: atom_id res chain seq x y z
N MET A 1 -47.82 7.32 -17.19
CA MET A 1 -46.95 6.44 -16.41
C MET A 1 -45.49 6.81 -16.73
N ALA A 2 -44.80 7.47 -15.77
CA ALA A 2 -43.42 7.82 -15.96
C ALA A 2 -42.54 6.70 -15.36
N LEU A 3 -41.75 6.04 -16.21
CA LEU A 3 -40.79 5.02 -15.82
C LEU A 3 -39.54 5.72 -15.28
N ALA A 4 -39.36 5.74 -13.96
CA ALA A 4 -38.14 6.25 -13.34
C ALA A 4 -37.01 5.26 -13.55
N LEU A 5 -36.08 5.60 -14.45
CA LEU A 5 -34.83 4.85 -14.63
C LEU A 5 -33.92 5.17 -13.44
N LEU A 6 -33.84 4.25 -12.47
CA LEU A 6 -32.83 4.29 -11.41
C LEU A 6 -31.47 3.99 -12.05
N LEU A 7 -30.70 5.05 -12.33
CA LEU A 7 -29.30 4.95 -12.66
C LEU A 7 -28.53 4.52 -11.38
N PHE A 8 -28.24 3.24 -11.29
CA PHE A 8 -27.21 2.73 -10.38
C PHE A 8 -25.87 3.27 -10.88
N ALA A 9 -25.39 4.34 -10.25
CA ALA A 9 -24.00 4.74 -10.43
C ALA A 9 -23.11 3.64 -9.82
N PRO A 10 -22.17 3.04 -10.60
CA PRO A 10 -21.21 2.12 -10.02
C PRO A 10 -20.38 2.91 -8.99
N THR A 11 -20.45 2.50 -7.74
CA THR A 11 -19.57 3.03 -6.69
C THR A 11 -18.14 2.65 -7.06
N LEU A 12 -17.37 3.63 -7.50
CA LEU A 12 -15.96 3.51 -7.83
C LEU A 12 -15.15 3.30 -6.54
N PHE A 13 -15.09 2.06 -6.06
CA PHE A 13 -14.16 1.64 -5.00
C PHE A 13 -12.73 1.36 -5.54
N ALA A 14 -12.45 1.71 -6.80
CA ALA A 14 -11.29 1.23 -7.54
C ALA A 14 -9.92 1.73 -7.02
N ASN A 15 -9.85 2.84 -6.26
CA ASN A 15 -8.60 3.46 -5.82
C ASN A 15 -8.59 3.77 -4.33
N THR A 16 -9.10 2.85 -3.51
CA THR A 16 -9.11 3.00 -2.06
C THR A 16 -8.39 1.84 -1.38
N ILE A 17 -7.81 2.12 -0.22
CA ILE A 17 -7.27 1.10 0.69
C ILE A 17 -8.14 1.12 1.95
N GLN A 18 -8.62 -0.05 2.36
CA GLN A 18 -9.31 -0.21 3.63
C GLN A 18 -8.29 -0.51 4.72
N PHE A 19 -8.33 0.30 5.78
CA PHE A 19 -7.54 0.08 6.99
C PHE A 19 -8.47 -0.45 8.09
N SER A 20 -8.08 -1.54 8.74
CA SER A 20 -8.84 -2.13 9.84
C SER A 20 -7.94 -2.48 11.02
N SER A 21 -8.44 -2.25 12.24
CA SER A 21 -7.80 -2.68 13.48
C SER A 21 -8.88 -3.22 14.42
N PRO A 22 -8.49 -3.97 15.49
CA PRO A 22 -9.45 -4.45 16.49
C PRO A 22 -10.28 -3.32 17.14
N GLU A 23 -9.68 -2.14 17.26
CA GLU A 23 -10.31 -0.97 17.90
C GLU A 23 -11.06 -0.07 16.91
N ASN A 24 -10.57 0.01 15.67
CA ASN A 24 -11.13 0.87 14.60
C ASN A 24 -11.39 0.04 13.35
N SER A 25 -12.62 -0.38 13.18
CA SER A 25 -13.03 -1.08 11.97
C SER A 25 -13.25 -0.09 10.82
N ASN A 26 -12.52 -0.31 9.71
CA ASN A 26 -12.78 0.28 8.40
C ASN A 26 -12.61 1.80 8.26
N VAL A 27 -11.36 2.25 8.28
CA VAL A 27 -10.99 3.56 7.73
C VAL A 27 -10.66 3.37 6.26
N VAL A 28 -11.33 4.14 5.39
CA VAL A 28 -11.09 4.11 3.94
C VAL A 28 -10.19 5.27 3.56
N VAL A 29 -9.07 4.97 2.91
CA VAL A 29 -8.11 5.96 2.42
C VAL A 29 -8.16 5.95 0.90
N ALA A 30 -8.51 7.09 0.31
CA ALA A 30 -8.55 7.29 -1.14
C ALA A 30 -7.20 7.82 -1.64
N LEU A 31 -6.99 7.77 -2.97
CA LEU A 31 -5.77 8.30 -3.58
C LEU A 31 -5.50 9.77 -3.21
N LYS A 32 -6.54 10.62 -3.22
CA LYS A 32 -6.42 12.04 -2.81
C LYS A 32 -5.92 12.21 -1.36
N ASP A 33 -6.28 11.28 -0.48
CA ASP A 33 -5.85 11.31 0.92
C ASP A 33 -4.36 10.96 1.01
N LEU A 34 -3.91 9.96 0.25
CA LEU A 34 -2.48 9.64 0.12
C LEU A 34 -1.68 10.83 -0.41
N GLU A 35 -2.17 11.48 -1.45
CA GLU A 35 -1.50 12.63 -2.06
C GLU A 35 -1.41 13.84 -1.13
N SER A 36 -2.27 13.95 -0.12
CA SER A 36 -2.26 15.03 0.88
C SER A 36 -1.28 14.80 2.03
N LEU A 37 -0.78 13.58 2.20
CA LEU A 37 0.18 13.22 3.26
C LEU A 37 1.62 13.51 2.82
N PRO A 38 2.60 13.53 3.75
CA PRO A 38 4.00 13.67 3.37
C PRO A 38 4.45 12.62 2.37
N GLN A 39 5.03 13.06 1.26
CA GLN A 39 5.45 12.21 0.15
C GLN A 39 6.88 11.72 0.33
N THR A 40 7.16 10.52 -0.16
CA THR A 40 8.50 9.91 -0.21
C THR A 40 8.73 9.35 -1.60
N THR A 41 9.93 9.57 -2.13
CA THR A 41 10.37 9.04 -3.42
C THR A 41 11.52 8.08 -3.21
N TYR A 42 11.42 6.88 -3.77
CA TYR A 42 12.53 5.92 -3.86
C TYR A 42 12.89 5.66 -5.31
N ILE A 43 14.19 5.72 -5.61
CA ILE A 43 14.76 5.23 -6.87
C ILE A 43 15.43 3.91 -6.54
N THR A 44 14.91 2.80 -7.02
CA THR A 44 15.37 1.48 -6.62
C THR A 44 15.28 0.44 -7.72
N GLU A 45 16.20 -0.51 -7.67
CA GLU A 45 16.08 -1.78 -8.38
C GLU A 45 15.07 -2.67 -7.67
N LEU A 46 14.32 -3.45 -8.42
CA LEU A 46 13.40 -4.46 -7.93
C LEU A 46 13.55 -5.75 -8.76
N PRO A 47 13.29 -6.94 -8.17
CA PRO A 47 13.45 -8.22 -8.87
C PRO A 47 12.58 -8.37 -10.12
N TRP A 48 11.48 -7.62 -10.20
CA TRP A 48 10.49 -7.68 -11.30
C TRP A 48 10.74 -6.68 -12.41
N LEU A 49 11.79 -5.85 -12.29
CA LEU A 49 12.10 -4.78 -13.23
C LEU A 49 13.45 -5.01 -13.88
N GLU A 50 13.58 -4.69 -15.16
CA GLU A 50 14.86 -4.75 -15.89
C GLU A 50 15.79 -3.60 -15.49
N ASN A 51 15.22 -2.43 -15.17
CA ASN A 51 15.95 -1.22 -14.79
C ASN A 51 15.42 -0.64 -13.50
N PRO A 52 16.25 0.13 -12.77
CA PRO A 52 15.78 0.91 -11.64
C PRO A 52 14.60 1.81 -12.03
N ALA A 53 13.66 1.99 -11.11
CA ALA A 53 12.51 2.87 -11.31
C ALA A 53 12.38 3.84 -10.14
N GLU A 54 11.73 4.97 -10.41
CA GLU A 54 11.36 5.98 -9.41
C GLU A 54 9.94 5.72 -8.94
N PHE A 55 9.77 5.56 -7.62
CA PHE A 55 8.47 5.33 -7.00
C PHE A 55 8.13 6.47 -6.07
N ASP A 56 6.95 7.05 -6.24
CA ASP A 56 6.38 8.05 -5.34
C ASP A 56 5.26 7.43 -4.53
N GLY A 57 5.26 7.71 -3.25
CA GLY A 57 4.23 7.22 -2.35
C GLY A 57 4.32 7.82 -0.96
N VAL A 58 3.66 7.17 -0.03
CA VAL A 58 3.61 7.54 1.38
C VAL A 58 4.21 6.41 2.21
N LYS A 59 5.06 6.74 3.18
CA LYS A 59 5.59 5.73 4.10
C LYS A 59 4.46 4.98 4.79
N LEU A 60 4.57 3.67 4.86
CA LEU A 60 3.58 2.84 5.55
C LEU A 60 3.45 3.29 7.02
N SER A 61 4.56 3.65 7.68
CA SER A 61 4.54 4.20 9.04
C SER A 61 3.68 5.46 9.16
N THR A 62 3.75 6.36 8.18
CA THR A 62 2.93 7.58 8.14
C THR A 62 1.44 7.24 7.99
N LEU A 63 1.10 6.29 7.10
CA LEU A 63 -0.28 5.85 6.90
C LEU A 63 -0.86 5.18 8.15
N LEU A 64 -0.10 4.32 8.81
CA LEU A 64 -0.52 3.65 10.04
C LEU A 64 -0.74 4.65 11.18
N GLN A 65 0.18 5.61 11.33
CA GLN A 65 0.03 6.68 12.33
C GLN A 65 -1.20 7.55 12.04
N HIS A 66 -1.45 7.85 10.77
CA HIS A 66 -2.60 8.66 10.34
C HIS A 66 -3.94 7.93 10.58
N THR A 67 -4.00 6.64 10.27
CA THR A 67 -5.24 5.85 10.33
C THR A 67 -5.53 5.26 11.70
N PHE A 68 -4.50 4.77 12.41
CA PHE A 68 -4.66 4.08 13.71
C PHE A 68 -4.17 4.90 14.90
N GLY A 69 -3.42 5.99 14.67
CA GLY A 69 -2.79 6.77 15.73
C GLY A 69 -1.56 6.10 16.36
N ASN A 70 -1.16 4.93 15.86
CA ASN A 70 0.03 4.20 16.28
C ASN A 70 0.51 3.27 15.15
N ILE A 71 1.68 2.66 15.36
CA ILE A 71 2.20 1.61 14.45
C ILE A 71 2.04 0.26 15.17
N PRO A 72 1.15 -0.62 14.69
CA PRO A 72 0.93 -1.94 15.29
C PRO A 72 2.17 -2.83 15.26
N GLN A 73 2.28 -3.81 16.17
CA GLN A 73 3.37 -4.77 16.20
C GLN A 73 3.45 -5.62 14.93
N HIS A 74 2.28 -5.99 14.40
CA HIS A 74 2.15 -6.74 13.17
C HIS A 74 1.07 -6.14 12.29
N VAL A 75 1.37 -6.04 11.00
CA VAL A 75 0.49 -5.48 9.99
C VAL A 75 0.38 -6.47 8.83
N GLU A 76 -0.85 -6.80 8.45
CA GLU A 76 -1.11 -7.57 7.23
C GLU A 76 -1.42 -6.62 6.08
N VAL A 77 -0.72 -6.78 4.96
CA VAL A 77 -1.01 -6.09 3.70
C VAL A 77 -1.60 -7.09 2.72
N ARG A 78 -2.77 -6.78 2.17
CA ARG A 78 -3.55 -7.69 1.31
C ARG A 78 -3.85 -7.06 -0.04
N ALA A 79 -3.72 -7.88 -1.08
CA ALA A 79 -3.99 -7.54 -2.47
C ALA A 79 -5.44 -7.86 -2.89
N LEU A 80 -5.84 -7.35 -4.07
CA LEU A 80 -7.14 -7.61 -4.69
C LEU A 80 -7.43 -9.10 -4.91
N ASN A 81 -6.40 -9.93 -5.17
CA ASN A 81 -6.51 -11.38 -5.38
C ASN A 81 -6.37 -12.20 -4.08
N ASP A 82 -6.49 -11.55 -2.92
CA ASP A 82 -6.34 -12.13 -1.58
C ASP A 82 -4.91 -12.57 -1.19
N TYR A 83 -3.90 -12.38 -2.05
CA TYR A 83 -2.52 -12.51 -1.63
C TYR A 83 -2.24 -11.55 -0.47
N HIS A 84 -1.54 -12.01 0.55
CA HIS A 84 -1.20 -11.18 1.70
C HIS A 84 0.17 -11.52 2.26
N SER A 85 0.74 -10.57 2.95
CA SER A 85 2.00 -10.74 3.69
C SER A 85 1.96 -9.93 4.98
N ASP A 86 2.69 -10.41 5.97
CA ASP A 86 2.80 -9.76 7.27
C ASP A 86 4.11 -9.00 7.38
N LEU A 87 4.03 -7.78 7.92
CA LEU A 87 5.18 -6.95 8.25
C LEU A 87 5.24 -6.70 9.76
N SER A 88 6.44 -6.75 10.32
CA SER A 88 6.68 -6.36 11.71
C SER A 88 6.84 -4.84 11.84
N ARG A 89 6.49 -4.31 13.01
CA ARG A 89 6.79 -2.90 13.37
C ARG A 89 8.28 -2.59 13.20
N GLU A 90 9.15 -3.52 13.60
CA GLU A 90 10.60 -3.35 13.51
C GLU A 90 11.03 -3.10 12.07
N ASP A 91 10.59 -3.92 11.13
CA ASP A 91 10.92 -3.76 9.72
C ASP A 91 10.31 -2.49 9.11
N ILE A 92 9.07 -2.17 9.48
CA ILE A 92 8.40 -0.95 9.02
C ILE A 92 9.18 0.30 9.44
N LEU A 93 9.63 0.36 10.68
CA LEU A 93 10.38 1.50 11.21
C LEU A 93 11.83 1.53 10.69
N ARG A 94 12.46 0.37 10.55
CA ARG A 94 13.85 0.26 10.11
C ARG A 94 14.02 0.58 8.63
N TYR A 95 13.17 0.02 7.79
CA TYR A 95 13.31 0.09 6.33
C TYR A 95 12.35 1.07 5.65
N GLN A 96 11.37 1.58 6.36
CA GLN A 96 10.42 2.59 5.89
C GLN A 96 9.86 2.29 4.50
N PRO A 97 9.18 1.14 4.29
CA PRO A 97 8.55 0.88 3.01
C PRO A 97 7.48 1.92 2.70
N ILE A 98 7.30 2.22 1.42
CA ILE A 98 6.27 3.14 0.96
C ILE A 98 5.11 2.40 0.29
N VAL A 99 3.91 2.91 0.44
CA VAL A 99 2.77 2.57 -0.40
C VAL A 99 2.86 3.47 -1.63
N ALA A 100 3.45 2.93 -2.69
CA ALA A 100 3.67 3.66 -3.93
C ALA A 100 2.41 3.68 -4.79
N TYR A 101 2.11 4.82 -5.38
CA TYR A 101 1.01 5.00 -6.34
C TYR A 101 1.46 5.56 -7.69
N LYS A 102 2.73 6.00 -7.79
CA LYS A 102 3.37 6.38 -9.05
C LYS A 102 4.67 5.60 -9.27
N GLN A 103 4.92 5.27 -10.53
CA GLN A 103 6.17 4.71 -11.04
C GLN A 103 6.61 5.54 -12.24
N ASN A 104 7.85 6.06 -12.20
CA ASN A 104 8.39 6.94 -13.23
C ASN A 104 7.42 8.09 -13.57
N HIS A 105 6.90 8.77 -12.53
CA HIS A 105 5.99 9.92 -12.58
C HIS A 105 4.56 9.63 -13.05
N ASN A 106 4.21 8.38 -13.37
CA ASN A 106 2.87 8.00 -13.81
C ASN A 106 2.15 7.17 -12.74
N TYR A 107 0.84 7.38 -12.59
CA TYR A 107 0.01 6.51 -11.74
C TYR A 107 0.13 5.06 -12.18
N ILE A 108 0.31 4.16 -11.20
CA ILE A 108 0.47 2.73 -11.47
C ILE A 108 -0.89 2.14 -11.82
N LYS A 109 -1.02 1.61 -13.04
CA LYS A 109 -2.24 0.96 -13.48
C LYS A 109 -2.40 -0.42 -12.85
N ILE A 110 -3.63 -0.90 -12.66
CA ILE A 110 -3.92 -2.23 -12.10
C ILE A 110 -3.16 -3.31 -12.87
N ARG A 111 -3.15 -3.28 -14.19
CA ARG A 111 -2.42 -4.24 -15.04
C ARG A 111 -0.90 -4.23 -14.83
N ASN A 112 -0.34 -3.16 -14.25
CA ASN A 112 1.08 -2.96 -13.99
C ASN A 112 1.39 -2.95 -12.48
N LYS A 113 0.67 -3.74 -11.68
CA LYS A 113 0.78 -3.89 -10.23
C LYS A 113 0.17 -2.74 -9.40
N GLY A 114 -0.57 -1.82 -10.03
CA GLY A 114 -1.31 -0.76 -9.33
C GLY A 114 -2.69 -1.18 -8.80
N PRO A 115 -3.41 -0.26 -8.22
CA PRO A 115 -3.07 1.15 -8.05
C PRO A 115 -1.99 1.42 -7.00
N TYR A 116 -1.77 0.49 -6.04
CA TYR A 116 -0.84 0.64 -4.93
C TYR A 116 0.10 -0.56 -4.82
N TRP A 117 1.37 -0.27 -4.63
CA TRP A 117 2.42 -1.27 -4.50
C TRP A 117 3.31 -0.95 -3.31
N LEU A 118 3.49 -1.89 -2.39
CA LEU A 118 4.41 -1.72 -1.26
C LEU A 118 5.85 -1.90 -1.74
N ILE A 119 6.66 -0.86 -1.59
CA ILE A 119 8.03 -0.80 -2.09
C ILE A 119 9.02 -0.56 -0.95
N TYR A 120 10.02 -1.42 -0.87
CA TYR A 120 11.25 -1.17 -0.12
C TYR A 120 12.29 -0.53 -1.03
N SER A 121 13.14 0.36 -0.49
CA SER A 121 14.33 0.82 -1.20
C SER A 121 15.44 -0.24 -1.12
N MET A 122 15.41 -1.20 -2.03
CA MET A 122 16.41 -2.29 -2.08
C MET A 122 17.80 -1.74 -2.46
N SER A 123 17.86 -0.63 -3.21
CA SER A 123 19.12 0.02 -3.55
C SER A 123 19.82 0.63 -2.33
N GLU A 124 19.06 1.12 -1.35
CA GLU A 124 19.60 1.61 -0.07
C GLU A 124 19.84 0.47 0.93
N HIS A 125 19.08 -0.61 0.83
CA HIS A 125 19.10 -1.76 1.72
C HIS A 125 19.25 -3.08 0.94
N PRO A 126 20.46 -3.38 0.41
CA PRO A 126 20.68 -4.59 -0.39
C PRO A 126 20.37 -5.91 0.36
N GLU A 127 20.42 -5.89 1.69
CA GLU A 127 20.05 -7.02 2.54
C GLU A 127 18.58 -7.45 2.40
N LEU A 128 17.73 -6.60 1.84
CA LEU A 128 16.32 -6.90 1.56
C LEU A 128 16.13 -7.73 0.27
N ASP A 129 17.20 -7.96 -0.48
CA ASP A 129 17.14 -8.77 -1.70
C ASP A 129 17.09 -10.28 -1.39
N ASN A 130 15.98 -10.71 -0.84
CA ASN A 130 15.70 -12.11 -0.53
C ASN A 130 14.20 -12.41 -0.56
N ALA A 131 13.85 -13.69 -0.55
CA ALA A 131 12.47 -14.15 -0.70
C ALA A 131 11.51 -13.61 0.38
N GLN A 132 11.98 -13.43 1.61
CA GLN A 132 11.15 -12.90 2.70
C GLN A 132 10.65 -11.49 2.40
N TYR A 133 11.52 -10.59 2.02
CA TYR A 133 11.16 -9.20 1.75
C TYR A 133 10.52 -9.02 0.38
N HIS A 134 10.89 -9.83 -0.62
CA HIS A 134 10.17 -9.85 -1.89
C HIS A 134 8.68 -10.17 -1.68
N ALA A 135 8.37 -11.15 -0.83
CA ALA A 135 7.00 -11.53 -0.51
C ALA A 135 6.21 -10.42 0.21
N GLN A 136 6.87 -9.51 0.90
CA GLN A 136 6.25 -8.38 1.58
C GLN A 136 5.91 -7.21 0.65
N MET A 137 6.52 -7.13 -0.52
CA MET A 137 6.23 -6.08 -1.52
C MET A 137 4.95 -6.39 -2.30
N VAL A 138 3.85 -6.39 -1.58
CA VAL A 138 2.50 -6.67 -2.09
C VAL A 138 2.10 -5.61 -3.10
N TRP A 139 1.62 -6.04 -4.27
CA TRP A 139 1.03 -5.15 -5.27
C TRP A 139 -0.48 -5.28 -5.36
N GLN A 140 -1.14 -4.33 -6.00
CA GLN A 140 -2.61 -4.24 -6.07
C GLN A 140 -3.25 -4.24 -4.67
N ILE A 141 -2.68 -3.47 -3.76
CA ILE A 141 -3.12 -3.41 -2.37
C ILE A 141 -4.55 -2.87 -2.29
N ASN A 142 -5.41 -3.54 -1.52
CA ASN A 142 -6.75 -3.07 -1.21
C ASN A 142 -7.07 -3.04 0.28
N ARG A 143 -6.27 -3.70 1.13
CA ARG A 143 -6.47 -3.72 2.59
C ARG A 143 -5.16 -3.75 3.35
N ILE A 144 -5.14 -3.00 4.44
CA ILE A 144 -4.06 -3.02 5.44
C ILE A 144 -4.71 -3.19 6.81
N SER A 145 -4.32 -4.22 7.55
CA SER A 145 -4.95 -4.59 8.82
C SER A 145 -3.91 -4.69 9.94
N ALA A 146 -4.20 -4.07 11.07
CA ALA A 146 -3.47 -4.34 12.31
C ALA A 146 -3.88 -5.72 12.82
N LYS A 147 -2.90 -6.56 13.15
CA LYS A 147 -3.13 -7.86 13.80
C LYS A 147 -3.08 -7.70 15.32
N GLU A 148 -3.92 -8.47 16.00
CA GLU A 148 -3.82 -8.60 17.46
C GLU A 148 -2.48 -9.24 17.83
N ASP A 149 -1.87 -8.74 18.90
CA ASP A 149 -0.69 -9.39 19.50
C ASP A 149 -1.14 -10.75 20.07
N GLN A 150 -0.55 -11.83 19.57
CA GLN A 150 -0.75 -13.18 20.10
C GLN A 150 0.13 -13.40 21.32
#